data_20365772918b2f5a1afab692852ba4f8
#
_entry.id   20365772918b2f5a1afab692852ba4f8
#
_cell.length_a   1.000
_cell.length_b   1.000
_cell.length_c   1.000
_cell.angle_alpha   90.00
_cell.angle_beta   90.00
_cell.angle_gamma   90.00
#
_symmetry.space_group_name_H-M   'P 1'
#
loop_
_entity.id
_entity.type
_entity.pdbx_description
1 polymer ?
#
loop_
_entity_poly.entity_id
_entity_poly.type
_entity_poly.pdbx_seq_one_letter_code
_entity_poly.pdbx_strand_id
1 'polypeptide(L)' 'HANSPREALSRVESMITMGGFSLPAKTIREMIVGSIDVVVQASRLRDGSRRIMNITEVMGLEGETIV' A
#
# COMPACT_ATOMS: atom_id res chain seq x y z
N HIS A 1 6.39 -7.51 0.62
CA HIS A 1 5.86 -8.35 1.70
C HIS A 1 5.26 -7.49 2.81
N ALA A 2 4.00 -7.68 3.12
CA ALA A 2 3.29 -6.86 4.09
C ALA A 2 2.20 -7.68 4.79
N ASN A 3 1.83 -7.26 6.00
CA ASN A 3 0.83 -7.96 6.82
C ASN A 3 -0.59 -7.37 6.69
N SER A 4 -0.72 -6.22 6.06
CA SER A 4 -2.01 -5.57 5.83
C SER A 4 -1.95 -4.66 4.61
N PRO A 5 -3.11 -4.28 4.03
CA PRO A 5 -3.13 -3.34 2.91
C PRO A 5 -2.49 -1.99 3.25
N ARG A 6 -2.73 -1.48 4.45
CA ARG A 6 -2.16 -0.20 4.89
C ARG A 6 -0.64 -0.28 5.02
N GLU A 7 -0.13 -1.38 5.57
CA GLU A 7 1.31 -1.63 5.65
C GLU A 7 1.93 -1.77 4.26
N ALA A 8 1.23 -2.42 3.33
CA ALA A 8 1.69 -2.55 1.95
C ALA A 8 1.91 -1.18 1.30
N LEU A 9 0.97 -0.26 1.48
CA LEU A 9 1.08 1.10 0.95
C LEU A 9 2.25 1.87 1.59
N SER A 10 2.44 1.72 2.90
CA SER A 10 3.58 2.32 3.60
C SER A 10 4.92 1.78 3.10
N ARG A 11 4.99 0.49 2.80
CA ARG A 11 6.21 -0.12 2.25
C ARG A 11 6.49 0.36 0.83
N VAL A 12 5.47 0.54 0.01
CA VAL A 12 5.63 1.12 -1.34
C VAL A 12 6.20 2.54 -1.23
N GLU A 13 5.68 3.34 -0.32
CA GLU A 13 6.19 4.69 -0.05
C GLU A 13 7.67 4.65 0.35
N SER A 14 8.05 3.73 1.24
CA SER A 14 9.44 3.56 1.66
C SER A 14 10.34 3.13 0.48
N MET A 15 9.89 2.24 -0.37
CA MET A 15 10.65 1.80 -1.54
C MET A 15 10.88 2.93 -2.54
N ILE A 16 9.91 3.81 -2.73
CA ILE A 16 10.08 4.98 -3.58
C ILE A 16 11.16 5.90 -3.00
N THR A 17 11.12 6.13 -1.71
CA THR A 17 12.14 6.94 -1.01
C THR A 17 13.53 6.30 -1.13
N MET A 18 13.63 4.99 -0.95
CA MET A 18 14.89 4.25 -1.07
C MET A 18 15.43 4.24 -2.50
N GLY A 19 14.57 4.42 -3.49
CA GLY A 19 14.97 4.54 -4.89
C GLY A 19 15.67 5.84 -5.26
N GLY A 20 15.92 6.73 -4.27
CA GLY A 20 16.64 7.97 -4.48
C GLY A 20 15.75 9.17 -4.85
N PHE A 21 14.44 9.00 -4.78
CA PHE A 21 13.51 10.10 -5.04
C PHE A 21 13.30 10.90 -3.76
N SER A 22 13.79 12.14 -3.74
CA SER A 22 13.63 13.06 -2.60
C SER A 22 12.35 13.85 -2.73
N LEU A 23 11.22 13.19 -2.50
CA LEU A 23 9.89 13.78 -2.60
C LEU A 23 9.23 13.89 -1.22
N PRO A 24 8.41 14.93 -0.99
CA PRO A 24 7.59 14.99 0.24
C PRO A 24 6.66 13.77 0.31
N ALA A 25 6.42 13.29 1.54
CA ALA A 25 5.54 12.14 1.76
C ALA A 25 4.15 12.33 1.16
N LYS A 26 3.60 13.54 1.26
CA LYS A 26 2.30 13.87 0.67
C LYS A 26 2.29 13.65 -0.85
N THR A 27 3.34 14.07 -1.54
CA THR A 27 3.48 13.91 -3.00
C THR A 27 3.54 12.43 -3.37
N ILE A 28 4.30 11.63 -2.61
CA ILE A 28 4.39 10.19 -2.83
C ILE A 28 3.01 9.53 -2.66
N ARG A 29 2.26 9.91 -1.63
CA ARG A 29 0.92 9.39 -1.38
C ARG A 29 -0.07 9.79 -2.47
N GLU A 30 0.03 11.01 -2.99
CA GLU A 30 -0.79 11.46 -4.13
C GLU A 30 -0.51 10.60 -5.38
N MET A 31 0.75 10.27 -5.63
CA MET A 31 1.15 9.39 -6.72
C MET A 31 0.59 7.97 -6.54
N ILE A 32 0.64 7.44 -5.34
CA ILE A 32 0.09 6.12 -5.01
C ILE A 32 -1.41 6.10 -5.25
N VAL A 33 -2.13 7.08 -4.73
CA VAL A 33 -3.59 7.20 -4.90
C VAL A 33 -3.97 7.35 -6.38
N GLY A 34 -3.17 8.07 -7.16
CA GLY A 34 -3.41 8.24 -8.59
C GLY A 34 -3.12 7.00 -9.44
N SER A 35 -2.39 6.04 -8.90
CA SER A 35 -1.92 4.87 -9.65
C SER A 35 -2.52 3.55 -9.18
N ILE A 36 -2.89 3.43 -7.91
CA ILE A 36 -3.39 2.20 -7.30
C ILE A 36 -4.85 2.38 -6.91
N ASP A 37 -5.71 1.54 -7.46
CA ASP A 37 -7.15 1.57 -7.16
C ASP A 37 -7.54 0.53 -6.11
N VAL A 38 -6.88 -0.63 -6.14
CA VAL A 38 -7.23 -1.77 -5.31
C VAL A 38 -5.96 -2.44 -4.77
N VAL A 39 -6.00 -2.83 -3.51
CA VAL A 39 -4.95 -3.64 -2.88
C VAL A 39 -5.54 -5.00 -2.53
N VAL A 40 -4.91 -6.06 -3.01
CA VAL A 40 -5.28 -7.44 -2.70
C VAL A 40 -4.25 -8.02 -1.74
N GLN A 41 -4.68 -8.38 -0.54
CA GLN A 41 -3.82 -8.95 0.49
C GLN A 41 -3.96 -10.47 0.49
N ALA A 42 -2.86 -11.15 0.18
CA ALA A 42 -2.77 -12.60 0.26
C ALA A 42 -1.91 -13.02 1.45
N SER A 43 -2.32 -14.05 2.15
CA SER A 43 -1.59 -14.56 3.30
C SER A 43 -1.50 -16.08 3.26
N ARG A 44 -0.43 -16.61 3.86
CA ARG A 44 -0.28 -18.04 4.06
C ARG A 44 -0.92 -18.44 5.38
N LEU A 45 -1.86 -19.39 5.32
CA LEU A 45 -2.52 -19.91 6.51
C LEU A 45 -1.67 -20.98 7.19
N ARG A 46 -2.08 -21.38 8.40
CA ARG A 46 -1.40 -22.41 9.19
C ARG A 46 -1.29 -23.75 8.48
N ASP A 47 -2.27 -24.09 7.64
CA ASP A 47 -2.27 -25.33 6.85
C ASP A 47 -1.34 -25.27 5.64
N GLY A 48 -0.65 -24.15 5.43
CA GLY A 48 0.26 -23.93 4.31
C GLY A 48 -0.42 -23.37 3.05
N SER A 49 -1.74 -23.31 3.00
CA SER A 49 -2.44 -22.74 1.85
C SER A 49 -2.29 -21.22 1.81
N ARG A 50 -2.36 -20.66 0.60
CA ARG A 50 -2.37 -19.21 0.39
C ARG A 50 -3.79 -18.77 0.11
N ARG A 51 -4.24 -17.73 0.81
CA ARG A 51 -5.59 -17.21 0.68
C ARG A 51 -5.56 -15.70 0.53
N ILE A 52 -6.56 -15.18 -0.17
CA ILE A 52 -6.81 -13.74 -0.22
C ILE A 52 -7.57 -13.39 1.06
N MET A 53 -6.95 -12.54 1.89
CA MET A 53 -7.53 -12.12 3.17
C MET A 53 -8.28 -10.81 3.08
N ASN A 54 -7.87 -9.93 2.18
CA ASN A 54 -8.48 -8.61 2.02
C ASN A 54 -8.44 -8.19 0.57
N ILE A 55 -9.50 -7.52 0.14
CA ILE A 55 -9.55 -6.73 -1.09
C ILE A 55 -9.97 -5.34 -0.65
N THR A 56 -9.07 -4.38 -0.78
CA THR A 56 -9.26 -3.02 -0.27
C THR A 56 -9.22 -2.02 -1.40
N GLU A 57 -10.25 -1.19 -1.51
CA GLU A 57 -10.29 -0.11 -2.47
C GLU A 57 -9.58 1.13 -1.91
N VAL A 58 -8.74 1.76 -2.74
CA VAL A 58 -8.09 3.02 -2.41
C VAL A 58 -9.00 4.15 -2.86
N MET A 59 -9.60 4.86 -1.90
CA MET A 59 -10.61 5.89 -2.19
C MET A 59 -10.01 7.26 -2.47
N GLY A 60 -8.84 7.55 -1.91
CA GLY A 60 -8.21 8.85 -2.07
C GLY A 60 -7.38 9.25 -0.87
N LEU A 61 -7.15 10.54 -0.74
CA LEU A 61 -6.45 11.11 0.41
C LEU A 61 -7.43 11.88 1.29
N GLU A 62 -7.29 11.69 2.59
CA GLU A 62 -7.93 12.53 3.60
C GLU A 62 -6.81 13.23 4.36
N GLY A 63 -6.56 14.52 4.00
CA GLY A 63 -5.34 15.20 4.41
C GLY A 63 -4.12 14.53 3.77
N GLU A 64 -3.24 13.95 4.59
CA GLU A 64 -2.09 13.19 4.12
C GLU A 64 -2.28 11.67 4.25
N THR A 65 -3.43 11.22 4.73
CA THR A 65 -3.72 9.81 4.95
C THR A 65 -4.44 9.19 3.76
N ILE A 66 -3.96 8.06 3.28
CA ILE A 66 -4.62 7.29 2.23
C ILE A 66 -5.81 6.54 2.86
N VAL A 67 -6.96 6.68 2.26
CA VAL A 67 -8.20 6.03 2.70
C VAL A 67 -8.78 5.12 1.63
#